data_88a9b45d2e0ccd065cf1634e06b324fb
#
_entry.id   88a9b45d2e0ccd065cf1634e06b324fb
#
_cell.length_a   1.000
_cell.length_b   1.000
_cell.length_c   1.000
_cell.angle_alpha   90.00
_cell.angle_beta   90.00
_cell.angle_gamma   90.00
#
_symmetry.space_group_name_H-M   'P 1'
#
loop_
_entity.id
_entity.type
_entity.pdbx_description
1 polymer ?
#
loop_
_entity_poly.entity_id
_entity_poly.type
_entity_poly.pdbx_seq_one_letter_code
_entity_poly.pdbx_strand_id
1 'polypeptide(L)'
;MLCSGGLDSTTVLYYAMNEGYDVFPVSFDYKQRHAVELTFVRKTLEKLGLVDRWTVFHLDFSQIGNSALTDLSLRVPEGRSPEEMEQSIPISYVPLRNTFFLTYVAAFAETRDIQDIFIGVNVLDYSGYPDCRPAYIQSIEQTLNLGSRYVDDPAKKFTIHTPLINKTKAEIIKLGRSLGVDYNLTWSCYNPKVVDGRIEPCGECDSCILRAKGFDEASK
;
A
#
# COMPACT_ATOMS: atom_id res chain seq x y z
N MET A 1 0.15 10.30 -4.39
CA MET A 1 -0.28 9.34 -3.38
C MET A 1 -0.11 7.91 -3.88
N LEU A 2 0.49 7.00 -3.08
CA LEU A 2 0.59 5.58 -3.43
C LEU A 2 -0.78 4.89 -3.24
N CYS A 3 -1.28 4.25 -4.30
CA CYS A 3 -2.60 3.63 -4.35
C CYS A 3 -2.49 2.19 -4.88
N SER A 4 -2.52 1.20 -3.99
CA SER A 4 -2.38 -0.22 -4.36
C SER A 4 -3.73 -0.93 -4.54
N GLY A 5 -4.84 -0.31 -4.18
CA GLY A 5 -6.17 -0.95 -4.16
C GLY A 5 -6.41 -1.84 -2.95
N GLY A 6 -5.46 -1.91 -2.03
CA GLY A 6 -5.62 -2.55 -0.73
C GLY A 6 -6.45 -1.71 0.24
N LEU A 7 -6.88 -2.34 1.34
CA LEU A 7 -7.66 -1.71 2.40
C LEU A 7 -7.00 -0.42 2.91
N ASP A 8 -5.71 -0.47 3.24
CA ASP A 8 -4.98 0.64 3.85
C ASP A 8 -4.80 1.80 2.88
N SER A 9 -4.30 1.55 1.67
CA SER A 9 -4.07 2.59 0.67
C SER A 9 -5.36 3.28 0.23
N THR A 10 -6.47 2.53 0.15
CA THR A 10 -7.78 3.11 -0.16
C THR A 10 -8.27 3.98 0.99
N THR A 11 -8.06 3.57 2.24
CA THR A 11 -8.39 4.41 3.40
C THR A 11 -7.59 5.72 3.41
N VAL A 12 -6.29 5.67 3.08
CA VAL A 12 -5.45 6.87 2.95
C VAL A 12 -5.91 7.77 1.80
N LEU A 13 -6.38 7.20 0.69
CA LEU A 13 -6.94 7.98 -0.42
C LEU A 13 -8.13 8.83 0.04
N TYR A 14 -9.09 8.21 0.70
CA TYR A 14 -10.25 8.93 1.23
C TYR A 14 -9.86 9.92 2.33
N TYR A 15 -8.88 9.57 3.16
CA TYR A 15 -8.34 10.48 4.19
C TYR A 15 -7.73 11.73 3.55
N ALA A 16 -6.84 11.58 2.58
CA ALA A 16 -6.19 12.71 1.92
C ALA A 16 -7.23 13.64 1.24
N MET A 17 -8.23 13.07 0.58
CA MET A 17 -9.33 13.86 -0.01
C MET A 17 -10.14 14.60 1.06
N ASN A 18 -10.43 13.97 2.19
CA ASN A 18 -11.15 14.61 3.31
C ASN A 18 -10.36 15.76 3.95
N GLU A 19 -9.03 15.65 3.99
CA GLU A 19 -8.14 16.74 4.44
C GLU A 19 -7.98 17.85 3.40
N GLY A 20 -8.67 17.76 2.27
CA GLY A 20 -8.69 18.81 1.24
C GLY A 20 -7.56 18.74 0.21
N TYR A 21 -6.80 17.65 0.16
CA TYR A 21 -5.74 17.48 -0.84
C TYR A 21 -6.32 17.16 -2.22
N ASP A 22 -5.74 17.77 -3.24
CA ASP A 22 -5.96 17.44 -4.64
C ASP A 22 -5.05 16.25 -5.01
N VAL A 23 -5.63 15.04 -5.13
CA VAL A 23 -4.88 13.79 -5.15
C VAL A 23 -4.53 13.34 -6.56
N PHE A 24 -3.27 12.93 -6.77
CA PHE A 24 -2.77 12.22 -7.95
C PHE A 24 -2.44 10.78 -7.55
N PRO A 25 -3.34 9.80 -7.82
CA PRO A 25 -3.11 8.41 -7.49
C PRO A 25 -1.99 7.81 -8.35
N VAL A 26 -1.08 7.07 -7.71
CA VAL A 26 0.01 6.36 -8.37
C VAL A 26 -0.02 4.91 -7.93
N SER A 27 -0.03 4.01 -8.90
CA SER A 27 0.02 2.56 -8.69
C SER A 27 1.23 1.95 -9.37
N PHE A 28 1.58 0.74 -8.95
CA PHE A 28 2.68 -0.01 -9.53
C PHE A 28 2.21 -1.40 -9.96
N ASP A 29 2.46 -1.72 -11.23
CA ASP A 29 2.48 -3.10 -11.72
C ASP A 29 3.95 -3.54 -11.69
N TYR A 30 4.30 -4.40 -10.73
CA TYR A 30 5.68 -4.86 -10.54
C TYR A 30 5.81 -6.38 -10.70
N LYS A 31 4.95 -6.99 -11.52
CA LYS A 31 4.84 -8.43 -11.73
C LYS A 31 4.41 -9.20 -10.49
N GLN A 32 3.64 -8.53 -9.62
CA GLN A 32 3.11 -9.17 -8.41
C GLN A 32 2.04 -10.22 -8.74
N ARG A 33 2.05 -11.31 -7.99
CA ARG A 33 1.08 -12.42 -8.08
C ARG A 33 -0.38 -11.94 -8.01
N HIS A 34 -0.63 -10.91 -7.24
CA HIS A 34 -1.95 -10.32 -6.98
C HIS A 34 -2.23 -9.05 -7.80
N ALA A 35 -1.73 -8.96 -9.02
CA ALA A 35 -1.92 -7.79 -9.91
C ALA A 35 -3.41 -7.44 -10.16
N VAL A 36 -4.33 -8.37 -9.84
CA VAL A 36 -5.78 -8.11 -9.82
C VAL A 36 -6.16 -6.90 -8.95
N GLU A 37 -5.35 -6.54 -7.95
CA GLU A 37 -5.57 -5.36 -7.10
C GLU A 37 -5.70 -4.07 -7.92
N LEU A 38 -5.02 -3.95 -9.06
CA LEU A 38 -5.11 -2.79 -9.96
C LEU A 38 -6.51 -2.60 -10.56
N THR A 39 -7.27 -3.68 -10.72
CA THR A 39 -8.68 -3.59 -11.16
C THR A 39 -9.55 -2.96 -10.08
N PHE A 40 -9.23 -3.19 -8.81
CA PHE A 40 -9.92 -2.59 -7.66
C PHE A 40 -9.54 -1.11 -7.49
N VAL A 41 -8.27 -0.74 -7.75
CA VAL A 41 -7.88 0.68 -7.86
C VAL A 41 -8.75 1.37 -8.88
N ARG A 42 -8.82 0.84 -10.11
CA ARG A 42 -9.60 1.44 -11.19
C ARG A 42 -11.05 1.67 -10.76
N LYS A 43 -11.73 0.65 -10.23
CA LYS A 43 -13.13 0.76 -9.78
C LYS A 43 -13.32 1.84 -8.71
N THR A 44 -12.40 1.93 -7.75
CA THR A 44 -12.42 2.97 -6.72
C THR A 44 -12.25 4.35 -7.33
N LEU A 45 -11.28 4.52 -8.24
CA LEU A 45 -11.01 5.79 -8.89
C LEU A 45 -12.12 6.22 -9.86
N GLU A 46 -12.78 5.28 -10.54
CA GLU A 46 -14.00 5.54 -11.34
C GLU A 46 -15.11 6.12 -10.47
N LYS A 47 -15.36 5.50 -9.30
CA LYS A 47 -16.35 5.99 -8.32
C LYS A 47 -16.04 7.39 -7.81
N LEU A 48 -14.75 7.74 -7.70
CA LEU A 48 -14.28 9.04 -7.19
C LEU A 48 -14.04 10.08 -8.30
N GLY A 49 -14.14 9.73 -9.58
CA GLY A 49 -13.83 10.63 -10.70
C GLY A 49 -12.35 10.98 -10.83
N LEU A 50 -11.45 10.09 -10.41
CA LEU A 50 -9.99 10.32 -10.36
C LEU A 50 -9.20 9.53 -11.41
N VAL A 51 -9.84 8.82 -12.32
CA VAL A 51 -9.16 7.95 -13.31
C VAL A 51 -8.22 8.73 -14.20
N ASP A 52 -8.59 9.94 -14.62
CA ASP A 52 -7.78 10.78 -15.52
C ASP A 52 -6.48 11.29 -14.85
N ARG A 53 -6.41 11.22 -13.53
CA ARG A 53 -5.23 11.61 -12.73
C ARG A 53 -4.39 10.41 -12.29
N TRP A 54 -4.83 9.20 -12.60
CA TRP A 54 -4.17 7.96 -12.20
C TRP A 54 -3.00 7.62 -13.11
N THR A 55 -1.86 7.33 -12.49
CA THR A 55 -0.67 6.85 -13.19
C THR A 55 -0.30 5.46 -12.69
N VAL A 56 -0.01 4.55 -13.62
CA VAL A 56 0.51 3.21 -13.32
C VAL A 56 1.94 3.12 -13.83
N PHE A 57 2.88 2.87 -12.95
CA PHE A 57 4.26 2.54 -13.32
C PHE A 57 4.42 1.03 -13.45
N HIS A 58 5.12 0.60 -14.50
CA HIS A 58 5.44 -0.80 -14.75
C HIS A 58 6.91 -1.07 -14.38
N LEU A 59 7.12 -2.00 -13.44
CA LEU A 59 8.43 -2.44 -12.96
C LEU A 59 8.53 -3.95 -13.12
N ASP A 60 9.72 -4.48 -13.12
CA ASP A 60 9.92 -5.94 -13.11
C ASP A 60 10.75 -6.36 -11.89
N PHE A 61 10.05 -6.69 -10.80
CA PHE A 61 10.67 -7.18 -9.58
C PHE A 61 10.88 -8.71 -9.55
N SER A 62 10.45 -9.42 -10.59
CA SER A 62 10.73 -10.86 -10.71
C SER A 62 12.25 -11.14 -10.77
N GLN A 63 13.03 -10.18 -11.29
CA GLN A 63 14.50 -10.28 -11.37
C GLN A 63 15.19 -10.06 -10.02
N ILE A 64 14.54 -9.43 -9.04
CA ILE A 64 15.08 -9.28 -7.68
C ILE A 64 15.01 -10.62 -6.95
N GLY A 65 13.93 -11.37 -7.17
CA GLY A 65 13.72 -12.69 -6.59
C GLY A 65 13.42 -12.68 -5.08
N ASN A 66 13.43 -13.87 -4.51
CA ASN A 66 13.34 -14.12 -3.07
C ASN A 66 12.09 -13.56 -2.36
N SER A 67 10.98 -13.37 -3.11
CA SER A 67 9.68 -13.02 -2.53
C SER A 67 8.55 -13.83 -3.16
N ALA A 68 7.70 -14.43 -2.34
CA ALA A 68 6.53 -15.17 -2.82
C ALA A 68 5.50 -14.29 -3.54
N LEU A 69 5.63 -12.97 -3.49
CA LEU A 69 4.76 -12.05 -4.24
C LEU A 69 5.23 -11.82 -5.69
N THR A 70 6.51 -12.01 -6.00
CA THR A 70 7.10 -11.77 -7.32
C THR A 70 7.73 -13.00 -7.95
N ASP A 71 7.98 -14.05 -7.16
CA ASP A 71 8.46 -15.35 -7.61
C ASP A 71 7.34 -16.39 -7.44
N LEU A 72 6.77 -16.85 -8.57
CA LEU A 72 5.66 -17.82 -8.57
C LEU A 72 6.08 -19.23 -8.15
N SER A 73 7.37 -19.54 -8.12
CA SER A 73 7.89 -20.83 -7.62
C SER A 73 7.81 -20.93 -6.09
N LEU A 74 7.80 -19.78 -5.39
CA LEU A 74 7.67 -19.71 -3.94
C LEU A 74 6.20 -19.76 -3.53
N ARG A 75 5.92 -20.48 -2.44
CA ARG A 75 4.55 -20.53 -1.89
C ARG A 75 4.28 -19.36 -0.97
N VAL A 76 3.12 -18.75 -1.11
CA VAL A 76 2.60 -17.80 -0.14
C VAL A 76 2.19 -18.58 1.11
N PRO A 77 2.65 -18.21 2.31
CA PRO A 77 2.22 -18.85 3.56
C PRO A 77 0.72 -18.72 3.78
N GLU A 78 0.11 -19.78 4.28
CA GLU A 78 -1.31 -19.88 4.58
C GLU A 78 -1.53 -20.42 5.99
N GLY A 79 -2.64 -20.02 6.65
CA GLY A 79 -3.06 -20.54 7.95
C GLY A 79 -2.17 -20.17 9.13
N ARG A 80 -1.30 -19.16 9.02
CA ARG A 80 -0.43 -18.73 10.13
C ARG A 80 -1.22 -17.99 11.21
N SER A 81 -0.86 -18.22 12.47
CA SER A 81 -1.36 -17.38 13.56
C SER A 81 -0.70 -15.99 13.57
N PRO A 82 -1.31 -14.97 14.19
CA PRO A 82 -0.67 -13.67 14.35
C PRO A 82 0.71 -13.74 15.00
N GLU A 83 0.89 -14.61 16.00
CA GLU A 83 2.14 -14.81 16.71
C GLU A 83 3.23 -15.38 15.79
N GLU A 84 2.87 -16.30 14.88
CA GLU A 84 3.80 -16.85 13.88
C GLU A 84 4.18 -15.80 12.83
N MET A 85 3.25 -14.88 12.50
CA MET A 85 3.53 -13.78 11.56
C MET A 85 4.56 -12.79 12.10
N GLU A 86 4.63 -12.60 13.44
CA GLU A 86 5.53 -11.63 14.08
C GLU A 86 6.98 -12.15 14.26
N GLN A 87 7.23 -13.45 14.12
CA GLN A 87 8.52 -14.07 14.45
C GLN A 87 9.65 -13.71 13.48
N SER A 88 9.36 -13.35 12.24
CA SER A 88 10.38 -13.10 11.24
C SER A 88 9.88 -12.23 10.09
N ILE A 89 10.80 -11.69 9.30
CA ILE A 89 10.45 -11.07 8.00
C ILE A 89 9.86 -12.17 7.10
N PRO A 90 8.61 -12.02 6.62
CA PRO A 90 7.94 -13.07 5.87
C PRO A 90 8.50 -13.21 4.46
N ILE A 91 8.32 -14.38 3.86
CA ILE A 91 8.68 -14.65 2.45
C ILE A 91 7.86 -13.80 1.46
N SER A 92 6.78 -13.18 1.89
CA SER A 92 6.01 -12.20 1.11
C SER A 92 6.64 -10.79 1.10
N TYR A 93 7.67 -10.53 1.88
CA TYR A 93 8.42 -9.29 1.79
C TYR A 93 9.12 -9.18 0.44
N VAL A 94 8.88 -8.10 -0.27
CA VAL A 94 9.61 -7.75 -1.49
C VAL A 94 10.73 -6.78 -1.09
N PRO A 95 12.01 -7.16 -1.26
CA PRO A 95 13.12 -6.36 -0.76
C PRO A 95 13.09 -4.91 -1.23
N LEU A 96 13.11 -3.97 -0.26
CA LEU A 96 13.13 -2.51 -0.48
C LEU A 96 11.99 -1.98 -1.38
N ARG A 97 10.85 -2.69 -1.48
CA ARG A 97 9.76 -2.32 -2.38
C ARG A 97 9.29 -0.88 -2.15
N ASN A 98 9.08 -0.48 -0.90
CA ASN A 98 8.63 0.88 -0.59
C ASN A 98 9.70 1.94 -0.91
N THR A 99 10.99 1.59 -0.89
CA THR A 99 12.07 2.49 -1.34
C THR A 99 11.92 2.82 -2.82
N PHE A 100 11.75 1.81 -3.66
CA PHE A 100 11.50 2.01 -5.10
C PHE A 100 10.24 2.84 -5.32
N PHE A 101 9.14 2.48 -4.69
CA PHE A 101 7.87 3.17 -4.89
C PHE A 101 7.93 4.63 -4.45
N LEU A 102 8.49 4.92 -3.28
CA LEU A 102 8.63 6.30 -2.79
C LEU A 102 9.56 7.12 -3.68
N THR A 103 10.65 6.54 -4.19
CA THR A 103 11.56 7.22 -5.11
C THR A 103 10.87 7.56 -6.44
N TYR A 104 10.12 6.62 -7.04
CA TYR A 104 9.34 6.88 -8.25
C TYR A 104 8.27 7.96 -8.04
N VAL A 105 7.56 7.89 -6.90
CA VAL A 105 6.51 8.87 -6.59
C VAL A 105 7.11 10.24 -6.31
N ALA A 106 8.27 10.32 -5.65
CA ALA A 106 8.95 11.59 -5.43
C ALA A 106 9.41 12.22 -6.75
N ALA A 107 10.03 11.44 -7.64
CA ALA A 107 10.40 11.93 -8.97
C ALA A 107 9.18 12.39 -9.80
N PHE A 108 8.07 11.65 -9.75
CA PHE A 108 6.82 12.02 -10.38
C PHE A 108 6.24 13.31 -9.78
N ALA A 109 6.27 13.46 -8.45
CA ALA A 109 5.79 14.64 -7.73
C ALA A 109 6.65 15.88 -8.02
N GLU A 110 7.97 15.72 -8.04
CA GLU A 110 8.91 16.79 -8.35
C GLU A 110 8.66 17.44 -9.71
N THR A 111 8.35 16.64 -10.75
CA THR A 111 8.05 17.17 -12.09
C THR A 111 6.74 17.97 -12.17
N ARG A 112 5.91 17.89 -11.13
CA ARG A 112 4.59 18.55 -11.00
C ARG A 112 4.56 19.60 -9.89
N ASP A 113 5.70 19.87 -9.28
CA ASP A 113 5.84 20.77 -8.12
C ASP A 113 4.95 20.35 -6.92
N ILE A 114 4.77 19.04 -6.74
CA ILE A 114 4.00 18.45 -5.65
C ILE A 114 4.98 18.04 -4.55
N GLN A 115 4.67 18.38 -3.29
CA GLN A 115 5.54 18.15 -2.14
C GLN A 115 4.99 17.08 -1.19
N ASP A 116 3.69 16.87 -1.16
CA ASP A 116 3.03 15.97 -0.24
C ASP A 116 2.89 14.55 -0.85
N ILE A 117 3.46 13.57 -0.17
CA ILE A 117 3.43 12.16 -0.56
C ILE A 117 2.70 11.37 0.51
N PHE A 118 1.65 10.63 0.15
CA PHE A 118 0.89 9.79 1.07
C PHE A 118 1.16 8.31 0.81
N ILE A 119 1.36 7.54 1.89
CA ILE A 119 1.54 6.09 1.85
C ILE A 119 0.78 5.40 2.98
N GLY A 120 0.12 4.27 2.66
CA GLY A 120 -0.69 3.48 3.60
C GLY A 120 0.10 2.40 4.33
N VAL A 121 1.15 2.79 5.06
CA VAL A 121 1.90 1.87 5.93
C VAL A 121 1.37 1.91 7.35
N ASN A 122 1.41 0.76 8.04
CA ASN A 122 1.19 0.66 9.48
C ASN A 122 2.16 -0.34 10.10
N VAL A 123 2.36 -0.25 11.42
CA VAL A 123 3.32 -1.09 12.15
C VAL A 123 2.68 -1.92 13.27
N LEU A 124 1.41 -1.67 13.62
CA LEU A 124 0.78 -2.34 14.76
C LEU A 124 0.24 -3.73 14.44
N ASP A 125 -0.31 -3.94 13.25
CA ASP A 125 -0.88 -5.22 12.88
C ASP A 125 0.14 -6.19 12.30
N TYR A 126 1.25 -5.65 11.77
CA TYR A 126 2.27 -6.45 11.12
C TYR A 126 3.58 -5.70 10.97
N SER A 127 4.48 -5.88 11.93
CA SER A 127 5.79 -5.21 11.96
C SER A 127 6.86 -5.87 11.07
N GLY A 128 6.48 -6.90 10.27
CA GLY A 128 7.43 -7.72 9.52
C GLY A 128 8.16 -7.03 8.38
N TYR A 129 7.64 -5.91 7.88
CA TYR A 129 8.28 -5.19 6.78
C TYR A 129 9.15 -4.04 7.27
N PRO A 130 10.50 -4.13 7.15
CA PRO A 130 11.42 -3.09 7.63
C PRO A 130 11.14 -1.72 7.03
N ASP A 131 10.73 -1.68 5.76
CA ASP A 131 10.44 -0.49 4.97
C ASP A 131 9.04 0.13 5.21
N CYS A 132 8.39 -0.27 6.32
CA CYS A 132 7.16 0.36 6.83
C CYS A 132 7.38 1.09 8.16
N ARG A 133 8.55 0.97 8.78
CA ARG A 133 8.83 1.49 10.12
C ARG A 133 9.00 3.02 10.14
N PRO A 134 8.61 3.71 11.24
CA PRO A 134 8.74 5.16 11.33
C PRO A 134 10.16 5.69 11.06
N ALA A 135 11.18 5.03 11.62
CA ALA A 135 12.58 5.40 11.41
C ALA A 135 13.00 5.30 9.93
N TYR A 136 12.50 4.29 9.20
CA TYR A 136 12.71 4.17 7.78
C TYR A 136 12.04 5.31 7.01
N ILE A 137 10.77 5.61 7.31
CA ILE A 137 10.03 6.70 6.65
C ILE A 137 10.75 8.05 6.83
N GLN A 138 11.23 8.35 8.03
CA GLN A 138 12.00 9.57 8.30
C GLN A 138 13.30 9.61 7.49
N SER A 139 14.02 8.49 7.41
CA SER A 139 15.28 8.39 6.67
C SER A 139 15.07 8.54 5.16
N ILE A 140 14.07 7.90 4.58
CA ILE A 140 13.80 8.01 3.15
C ILE A 140 13.30 9.43 2.79
N GLU A 141 12.47 10.06 3.61
CA GLU A 141 12.05 11.45 3.42
C GLU A 141 13.27 12.39 3.36
N GLN A 142 14.18 12.24 4.31
CA GLN A 142 15.43 13.01 4.33
C GLN A 142 16.28 12.75 3.08
N THR A 143 16.40 11.48 2.67
CA THR A 143 17.16 11.09 1.47
C THR A 143 16.56 11.71 0.20
N LEU A 144 15.25 11.66 0.05
CA LEU A 144 14.55 12.25 -1.10
C LEU A 144 14.72 13.77 -1.15
N ASN A 145 14.67 14.43 0.00
CA ASN A 145 14.90 15.88 0.08
C ASN A 145 16.33 16.27 -0.28
N LEU A 146 17.33 15.50 0.17
CA LEU A 146 18.74 15.73 -0.18
C LEU A 146 19.04 15.44 -1.66
N GLY A 147 18.33 14.51 -2.28
CA GLY A 147 18.55 14.10 -3.66
C GLY A 147 17.67 14.79 -4.70
N SER A 148 16.76 15.66 -4.28
CA SER A 148 15.82 16.36 -5.18
C SER A 148 16.32 17.78 -5.52
N ARG A 149 15.67 18.39 -6.53
CA ARG A 149 15.89 19.82 -6.85
C ARG A 149 15.46 20.80 -5.75
N TYR A 150 14.76 20.29 -4.71
CA TYR A 150 14.33 21.10 -3.57
C TYR A 150 15.43 21.29 -2.51
N VAL A 151 16.59 20.66 -2.66
CA VAL A 151 17.69 20.68 -1.69
C VAL A 151 18.13 22.10 -1.33
N ASP A 152 18.12 23.01 -2.29
CA ASP A 152 18.53 24.41 -2.12
C ASP A 152 17.35 25.38 -1.90
N ASP A 153 16.11 24.88 -1.83
CA ASP A 153 14.90 25.69 -1.61
C ASP A 153 14.26 25.38 -0.25
N PRO A 154 14.50 26.21 0.79
CA PRO A 154 13.95 25.97 2.13
C PRO A 154 12.40 25.97 2.19
N ALA A 155 11.75 26.59 1.19
CA ALA A 155 10.29 26.67 1.10
C ALA A 155 9.68 25.41 0.47
N LYS A 156 10.49 24.58 -0.19
CA LYS A 156 10.06 23.38 -0.87
C LYS A 156 10.76 22.15 -0.31
N LYS A 157 9.97 21.17 0.10
CA LYS A 157 10.48 19.87 0.54
C LYS A 157 9.40 18.82 0.42
N PHE A 158 9.79 17.59 0.18
CA PHE A 158 8.87 16.46 0.33
C PHE A 158 8.51 16.24 1.79
N THR A 159 7.24 15.96 2.01
CA THR A 159 6.69 15.46 3.27
C THR A 159 5.98 14.13 3.00
N ILE A 160 6.38 13.08 3.71
CA ILE A 160 5.77 11.75 3.59
C ILE A 160 4.73 11.58 4.70
N HIS A 161 3.46 11.59 4.32
CA HIS A 161 2.33 11.41 5.23
C HIS A 161 2.01 9.92 5.40
N THR A 162 1.96 9.49 6.65
CA THR A 162 1.66 8.11 7.05
C THR A 162 0.51 8.07 8.07
N PRO A 163 -0.73 8.47 7.69
CA PRO A 163 -1.82 8.68 8.65
C PRO A 163 -2.27 7.42 9.38
N LEU A 164 -1.85 6.24 8.91
CA LEU A 164 -2.22 4.95 9.48
C LEU A 164 -1.10 4.30 10.31
N ILE A 165 0.07 4.91 10.42
CA ILE A 165 1.28 4.25 10.91
C ILE A 165 1.14 3.64 12.32
N ASN A 166 0.35 4.29 13.18
CA ASN A 166 0.09 3.88 14.56
C ASN A 166 -1.36 3.40 14.76
N LYS A 167 -2.02 2.86 13.73
CA LYS A 167 -3.39 2.37 13.80
C LYS A 167 -3.46 0.87 13.65
N THR A 168 -4.28 0.22 14.45
CA THR A 168 -4.66 -1.19 14.25
C THR A 168 -5.56 -1.33 13.00
N LYS A 169 -5.68 -2.55 12.47
CA LYS A 169 -6.56 -2.81 11.33
C LYS A 169 -8.02 -2.44 11.61
N ALA A 170 -8.47 -2.66 12.83
CA ALA A 170 -9.81 -2.27 13.28
C ALA A 170 -10.00 -0.75 13.26
N GLU A 171 -9.02 0.02 13.76
CA GLU A 171 -9.06 1.48 13.73
C GLU A 171 -9.01 2.03 12.31
N ILE A 172 -8.21 1.43 11.42
CA ILE A 172 -8.16 1.77 9.99
C ILE A 172 -9.53 1.55 9.34
N ILE A 173 -10.18 0.42 9.62
CA ILE A 173 -11.51 0.11 9.09
C ILE A 173 -12.57 1.08 9.64
N LYS A 174 -12.55 1.37 10.94
CA LYS A 174 -13.47 2.36 11.55
C LYS A 174 -13.29 3.75 10.92
N LEU A 175 -12.05 4.20 10.75
CA LEU A 175 -11.73 5.46 10.07
C LEU A 175 -12.26 5.44 8.61
N GLY A 176 -11.94 4.40 7.84
CA GLY A 176 -12.38 4.34 6.45
C GLY A 176 -13.91 4.31 6.31
N ARG A 177 -14.63 3.59 7.19
CA ARG A 177 -16.11 3.62 7.23
C ARG A 177 -16.63 5.05 7.50
N SER A 178 -16.02 5.79 8.43
CA SER A 178 -16.42 7.18 8.71
C SER A 178 -16.17 8.12 7.53
N LEU A 179 -15.21 7.80 6.68
CA LEU A 179 -14.88 8.54 5.46
C LEU A 179 -15.68 8.06 4.22
N GLY A 180 -16.52 7.03 4.36
CA GLY A 180 -17.32 6.50 3.26
C GLY A 180 -16.59 5.53 2.33
N VAL A 181 -15.49 4.91 2.79
CA VAL A 181 -14.77 3.87 2.02
C VAL A 181 -15.66 2.65 1.82
N ASP A 182 -15.80 2.24 0.56
CA ASP A 182 -16.42 0.97 0.19
C ASP A 182 -15.35 -0.12 0.11
N TYR A 183 -15.20 -0.87 1.18
CA TYR A 183 -14.20 -1.94 1.26
C TYR A 183 -14.49 -3.15 0.35
N ASN A 184 -15.68 -3.25 -0.27
CA ASN A 184 -15.93 -4.23 -1.33
C ASN A 184 -15.16 -3.90 -2.62
N LEU A 185 -14.72 -2.66 -2.77
CA LEU A 185 -13.87 -2.20 -3.86
C LEU A 185 -12.37 -2.26 -3.50
N THR A 186 -11.97 -3.08 -2.53
CA THR A 186 -10.57 -3.24 -2.12
C THR A 186 -10.13 -4.69 -2.17
N TRP A 187 -8.85 -4.91 -2.48
CA TRP A 187 -8.25 -6.23 -2.56
C TRP A 187 -7.07 -6.36 -1.60
N SER A 188 -7.01 -7.45 -0.85
CA SER A 188 -5.90 -7.70 0.09
C SER A 188 -5.18 -9.02 -0.16
N CYS A 189 -5.84 -9.99 -0.79
CA CYS A 189 -5.32 -11.35 -0.92
C CYS A 189 -4.02 -11.41 -1.73
N TYR A 190 -2.99 -12.05 -1.18
CA TYR A 190 -1.70 -12.29 -1.84
C TYR A 190 -1.70 -13.50 -2.76
N ASN A 191 -2.62 -14.46 -2.55
CA ASN A 191 -2.70 -15.71 -3.30
C ASN A 191 -4.12 -15.94 -3.84
N PRO A 192 -4.57 -15.13 -4.85
CA PRO A 192 -5.91 -15.28 -5.40
C PRO A 192 -6.14 -16.66 -6.00
N LYS A 193 -7.36 -17.19 -5.83
CA LYS A 193 -7.81 -18.45 -6.43
C LYS A 193 -8.77 -18.15 -7.58
N VAL A 194 -8.84 -19.04 -8.57
CA VAL A 194 -9.86 -18.98 -9.63
C VAL A 194 -10.93 -20.02 -9.29
N VAL A 195 -12.14 -19.55 -8.99
CA VAL A 195 -13.30 -20.39 -8.67
C VAL A 195 -14.39 -20.07 -9.68
N ASP A 196 -14.86 -21.04 -10.42
CA ASP A 196 -15.90 -20.90 -11.45
C ASP A 196 -15.64 -19.72 -12.42
N GLY A 197 -14.36 -19.55 -12.83
CA GLY A 197 -13.91 -18.49 -13.73
C GLY A 197 -13.85 -17.08 -13.10
N ARG A 198 -14.05 -16.95 -11.79
CA ARG A 198 -13.92 -15.70 -11.03
C ARG A 198 -12.67 -15.71 -10.16
N ILE A 199 -12.05 -14.56 -10.02
CA ILE A 199 -10.92 -14.40 -9.11
C ILE A 199 -11.46 -14.09 -7.71
N GLU A 200 -11.14 -14.99 -6.76
CA GLU A 200 -11.57 -14.87 -5.38
C GLU A 200 -10.38 -14.85 -4.42
N PRO A 201 -10.52 -14.19 -3.24
CA PRO A 201 -9.48 -14.24 -2.22
C PRO A 201 -9.35 -15.65 -1.64
N CYS A 202 -8.13 -16.10 -1.35
CA CYS A 202 -7.88 -17.44 -0.79
C CYS A 202 -8.49 -17.64 0.61
N GLY A 203 -8.63 -16.57 1.39
CA GLY A 203 -9.11 -16.62 2.78
C GLY A 203 -8.04 -17.01 3.82
N GLU A 204 -6.89 -17.52 3.42
CA GLU A 204 -5.92 -18.22 4.27
C GLU A 204 -4.54 -17.57 4.34
N CYS A 205 -4.17 -16.68 3.39
CA CYS A 205 -2.91 -15.95 3.47
C CYS A 205 -2.96 -14.88 4.59
N ASP A 206 -1.79 -14.47 5.07
CA ASP A 206 -1.65 -13.48 6.16
C ASP A 206 -2.55 -12.26 5.97
N SER A 207 -2.55 -11.70 4.77
CA SER A 207 -3.34 -10.51 4.48
C SER A 207 -4.86 -10.78 4.53
N CYS A 208 -5.32 -11.97 4.15
CA CYS A 208 -6.72 -12.37 4.31
C CYS A 208 -7.10 -12.52 5.79
N ILE A 209 -6.24 -13.18 6.57
CA ILE A 209 -6.44 -13.40 8.01
C ILE A 209 -6.49 -12.07 8.75
N LEU A 210 -5.51 -11.19 8.53
CA LEU A 210 -5.46 -9.86 9.16
C LEU A 210 -6.64 -8.98 8.75
N ARG A 211 -7.07 -9.05 7.49
CA ARG A 211 -8.27 -8.35 7.01
C ARG A 211 -9.53 -8.85 7.73
N ALA A 212 -9.75 -10.15 7.81
CA ALA A 212 -10.91 -10.74 8.47
C ALA A 212 -10.95 -10.38 9.97
N LYS A 213 -9.80 -10.51 10.67
CA LYS A 213 -9.65 -10.10 12.07
C LYS A 213 -10.00 -8.63 12.26
N GLY A 214 -9.46 -7.75 11.41
CA GLY A 214 -9.72 -6.31 11.50
C GLY A 214 -11.20 -5.96 11.33
N PHE A 215 -11.93 -6.62 10.42
CA PHE A 215 -13.36 -6.40 10.25
C PHE A 215 -14.18 -6.92 11.44
N ASP A 216 -13.82 -8.07 12.02
CA ASP A 216 -14.46 -8.60 13.22
C ASP A 216 -14.29 -7.65 14.41
N GLU A 217 -13.06 -7.20 14.66
CA GLU A 217 -12.75 -6.25 15.74
C GLU A 217 -13.38 -4.86 15.51
N ALA A 218 -13.48 -4.40 14.26
CA ALA A 218 -14.09 -3.12 13.93
C ALA A 218 -15.62 -3.13 14.08
N SER A 219 -16.24 -4.31 14.25
CA SER A 219 -17.68 -4.48 14.40
C SER A 219 -18.12 -4.60 15.86
N LYS A 220 -17.15 -4.70 16.76
CA LYS A 220 -17.32 -4.67 18.23
C LYS A 220 -17.22 -3.24 18.76
#